data_e9dd47cdf4306be8ad1114b58e3a21aa
#
_entry.id   e9dd47cdf4306be8ad1114b58e3a21aa
#
_cell.length_a   1.000
_cell.length_b   1.000
_cell.length_c   1.000
_cell.angle_alpha   90.00
_cell.angle_beta   90.00
_cell.angle_gamma   90.00
#
_symmetry.space_group_name_H-M   'P 1'
#
loop_
_entity.id
_entity.type
_entity.pdbx_description
1 polymer ?
#
loop_
_entity_poly.entity_id
_entity_poly.type
_entity_poly.pdbx_seq_one_letter_code
_entity_poly.pdbx_strand_id
1 'polypeptide(L)'
;MKIVNQQPNMQYRRFGRTDRWLSTITLGGMRYHENWSEPRDEPTPQMIDQCADILTRAFEKGVNHIETAYGYGRSEYCHGVVLNDVLGWKRDQYILMTKGATDSADAIRRRVEEQLIALKTDHIDLYGWHGINNR
;
A
#
# COMPACT_ATOMS: atom_id res chain seq x y z
N MET A 1 -2.98 2.15 23.93
CA MET A 1 -2.87 2.35 22.47
C MET A 1 -2.52 1.02 21.82
N LYS A 2 -3.25 0.57 20.80
CA LYS A 2 -3.05 -0.75 20.16
C LYS A 2 -2.16 -0.59 18.93
N ILE A 3 -1.03 -1.29 18.88
CA ILE A 3 -0.19 -1.37 17.67
C ILE A 3 -0.73 -2.51 16.81
N VAL A 4 -1.03 -2.21 15.56
CA VAL A 4 -1.53 -3.19 14.59
C VAL A 4 -0.42 -4.18 14.27
N ASN A 5 -0.72 -5.47 14.22
CA ASN A 5 0.22 -6.57 13.93
C ASN A 5 1.50 -6.51 14.78
N GLN A 6 1.39 -6.24 16.09
CA GLN A 6 2.56 -6.15 16.95
C GLN A 6 3.22 -7.52 17.16
N GLN A 7 4.53 -7.61 16.83
CA GLN A 7 5.36 -8.80 17.04
C GLN A 7 6.57 -8.45 17.92
N PRO A 8 7.06 -9.38 18.76
CA PRO A 8 8.10 -9.11 19.75
C PRO A 8 9.46 -8.72 19.13
N ASN A 9 9.75 -9.18 17.92
CA ASN A 9 11.01 -8.93 17.24
C ASN A 9 10.97 -7.75 16.26
N MET A 10 9.87 -7.01 16.21
CA MET A 10 9.70 -5.83 15.37
C MET A 10 9.66 -4.57 16.24
N GLN A 11 10.38 -3.55 15.83
CA GLN A 11 10.30 -2.23 16.44
C GLN A 11 9.27 -1.39 15.71
N TYR A 12 8.56 -0.55 16.48
CA TYR A 12 7.53 0.34 15.95
C TYR A 12 7.83 1.78 16.36
N ARG A 13 7.53 2.72 15.48
CA ARG A 13 7.70 4.16 15.71
C ARG A 13 6.38 4.88 15.44
N ARG A 14 6.08 5.85 16.28
CA ARG A 14 4.93 6.73 16.05
C ARG A 14 5.17 7.57 14.81
N PHE A 15 4.20 7.59 13.91
CA PHE A 15 4.29 8.40 12.69
C PHE A 15 3.94 9.86 12.99
N GLY A 16 4.95 10.63 13.30
CA GLY A 16 4.82 12.05 13.63
C GLY A 16 3.85 12.30 14.80
N ARG A 17 2.86 13.19 14.57
CA ARG A 17 1.81 13.53 15.53
C ARG A 17 0.52 12.71 15.37
N THR A 18 0.52 11.73 14.49
CA THR A 18 -0.62 10.82 14.30
C THR A 18 -0.71 9.79 15.43
N ASP A 19 -1.82 9.08 15.50
CA ASP A 19 -1.98 7.92 16.40
C ASP A 19 -1.58 6.59 15.74
N ARG A 20 -0.89 6.64 14.60
CA ARG A 20 -0.39 5.48 13.88
C ARG A 20 1.02 5.12 14.34
N TRP A 21 1.23 3.85 14.65
CA TRP A 21 2.53 3.27 14.96
C TRP A 21 2.92 2.31 13.85
N LEU A 22 3.97 2.65 13.15
CA LEU A 22 4.46 1.90 11.99
C LEU A 22 5.65 1.03 12.39
N SER A 23 5.71 -0.16 11.83
CA SER A 23 6.92 -0.97 11.86
C SER A 23 8.08 -0.18 11.26
N THR A 24 9.29 -0.35 11.82
CA THR A 24 10.49 0.32 11.31
C THR A 24 10.89 -0.14 9.91
N ILE A 25 10.33 -1.25 9.48
CA ILE A 25 10.43 -1.76 8.10
C ILE A 25 9.06 -1.56 7.44
N THR A 26 9.07 -0.99 6.23
CA THR A 26 7.90 -0.80 5.38
C THR A 26 7.97 -1.77 4.21
N LEU A 27 6.86 -2.39 3.88
CA LEU A 27 6.74 -3.19 2.67
C LEU A 27 6.43 -2.29 1.48
N GLY A 28 7.37 -2.16 0.55
CA GLY A 28 7.22 -1.36 -0.66
C GLY A 28 6.69 -2.19 -1.83
N GLY A 29 5.66 -1.67 -2.52
CA GLY A 29 4.95 -2.35 -3.60
C GLY A 29 5.49 -2.11 -5.01
N MET A 30 6.65 -1.47 -5.19
CA MET A 30 7.12 -1.06 -6.51
C MET A 30 7.68 -2.22 -7.36
N ARG A 31 8.20 -3.28 -6.73
CA ARG A 31 9.08 -4.25 -7.40
C ARG A 31 8.51 -5.67 -7.49
N TYR A 32 7.19 -5.80 -7.59
CA TYR A 32 6.61 -7.08 -8.06
C TYR A 32 6.97 -7.30 -9.54
N HIS A 33 6.73 -8.49 -10.07
CA HIS A 33 6.95 -8.78 -11.50
C HIS A 33 6.14 -7.82 -12.38
N GLU A 34 6.70 -6.64 -12.63
CA GLU A 34 6.02 -5.53 -13.26
C GLU A 34 6.46 -5.35 -14.72
N ASN A 35 5.50 -5.31 -15.59
CA ASN A 35 5.66 -4.81 -16.93
C ASN A 35 4.94 -3.46 -17.05
N TRP A 36 5.69 -2.38 -17.06
CA TRP A 36 5.17 -1.00 -17.06
C TRP A 36 4.36 -0.61 -18.29
N SER A 37 4.42 -1.41 -19.36
CA SER A 37 3.68 -1.17 -20.61
C SER A 37 2.26 -1.75 -20.62
N GLU A 38 1.90 -2.57 -19.63
CA GLU A 38 0.61 -3.25 -19.58
C GLU A 38 -0.45 -2.43 -18.84
N PRO A 39 -1.75 -2.70 -19.05
CA PRO A 39 -2.84 -2.05 -18.32
C PRO A 39 -2.68 -2.18 -16.81
N ARG A 40 -2.98 -1.09 -16.09
CA ARG A 40 -2.80 -1.06 -14.62
C ARG A 40 -3.76 -1.96 -13.87
N ASP A 41 -4.95 -2.17 -14.39
CA ASP A 41 -6.07 -2.89 -13.76
C ASP A 41 -6.04 -4.41 -13.97
N GLU A 42 -5.01 -4.92 -14.65
CA GLU A 42 -4.85 -6.34 -14.95
C GLU A 42 -3.56 -6.93 -14.33
N PRO A 43 -3.49 -7.09 -12.99
CA PRO A 43 -2.34 -7.75 -12.38
C PRO A 43 -2.27 -9.21 -12.81
N THR A 44 -1.07 -9.67 -13.19
CA THR A 44 -0.87 -11.05 -13.64
C THR A 44 -0.97 -12.05 -12.47
N PRO A 45 -1.34 -13.32 -12.72
CA PRO A 45 -1.32 -14.36 -11.69
C PRO A 45 0.02 -14.46 -10.96
N GLN A 46 1.13 -14.39 -11.69
CA GLN A 46 2.48 -14.43 -11.11
C GLN A 46 2.74 -13.24 -10.17
N MET A 47 2.27 -12.05 -10.52
CA MET A 47 2.40 -10.87 -9.67
C MET A 47 1.54 -11.00 -8.40
N ILE A 48 0.33 -11.54 -8.53
CA ILE A 48 -0.58 -11.81 -7.41
C ILE A 48 0.06 -12.81 -6.44
N ASP A 49 0.57 -13.93 -6.93
CA ASP A 49 1.22 -14.96 -6.13
C ASP A 49 2.45 -14.42 -5.39
N GLN A 50 3.31 -13.69 -6.08
CA GLN A 50 4.48 -13.06 -5.49
C GLN A 50 4.10 -12.03 -4.43
N CYS A 51 3.11 -11.20 -4.69
CA CYS A 51 2.62 -10.20 -3.75
C CYS A 51 2.06 -10.87 -2.50
N ALA A 52 1.25 -11.92 -2.65
CA ALA A 52 0.66 -12.66 -1.55
C ALA A 52 1.72 -13.32 -0.66
N ASP A 53 2.73 -13.95 -1.23
CA ASP A 53 3.84 -14.57 -0.50
C ASP A 53 4.65 -13.52 0.28
N ILE A 54 5.01 -12.40 -0.36
CA ILE A 54 5.78 -11.33 0.29
C ILE A 54 4.98 -10.68 1.42
N LEU A 55 3.69 -10.36 1.20
CA LEU A 55 2.81 -9.79 2.21
C LEU A 55 2.67 -10.70 3.43
N THR A 56 2.43 -11.99 3.20
CA THR A 56 2.29 -12.98 4.27
C THR A 56 3.56 -13.06 5.12
N ARG A 57 4.71 -13.21 4.49
CA ARG A 57 6.01 -13.29 5.19
C ARG A 57 6.34 -12.01 5.95
N ALA A 58 6.06 -10.85 5.35
CA ALA A 58 6.29 -9.56 6.01
C ALA A 58 5.38 -9.39 7.24
N PHE A 59 4.10 -9.75 7.10
CA PHE A 59 3.12 -9.67 8.18
C PHE A 59 3.47 -10.60 9.35
N GLU A 60 3.90 -11.83 9.09
CA GLU A 60 4.40 -12.77 10.11
C GLU A 60 5.60 -12.23 10.89
N LYS A 61 6.41 -11.36 10.27
CA LYS A 61 7.55 -10.69 10.90
C LYS A 61 7.18 -9.37 11.59
N GLY A 62 5.91 -9.00 11.62
CA GLY A 62 5.42 -7.80 12.28
C GLY A 62 5.45 -6.53 11.43
N VAL A 63 5.68 -6.64 10.12
CA VAL A 63 5.49 -5.50 9.23
C VAL A 63 4.01 -5.17 9.18
N ASN A 64 3.64 -3.95 9.54
CA ASN A 64 2.25 -3.49 9.56
C ASN A 64 1.98 -2.33 8.59
N HIS A 65 3.01 -1.85 7.91
CA HIS A 65 2.94 -0.73 6.99
C HIS A 65 3.22 -1.20 5.55
N ILE A 66 2.20 -1.09 4.71
CA ILE A 66 2.23 -1.43 3.28
C ILE A 66 2.22 -0.12 2.50
N GLU A 67 3.17 0.05 1.60
CA GLU A 67 3.36 1.27 0.83
C GLU A 67 3.30 0.97 -0.67
N THR A 68 2.51 1.74 -1.39
CA THR A 68 2.39 1.68 -2.85
C THR A 68 2.28 3.10 -3.45
N ALA A 69 2.01 3.22 -4.72
CA ALA A 69 1.78 4.48 -5.41
C ALA A 69 1.01 4.28 -6.73
N TYR A 70 0.29 5.30 -7.14
CA TYR A 70 -0.33 5.35 -8.46
C TYR A 70 0.67 5.08 -9.60
N GLY A 71 1.89 5.64 -9.47
CA GLY A 71 2.96 5.48 -10.45
C GLY A 71 3.68 4.14 -10.42
N TYR A 72 3.24 3.17 -9.62
CA TYR A 72 3.86 1.84 -9.54
C TYR A 72 3.13 0.80 -10.42
N GLY A 73 2.70 1.18 -11.60
CA GLY A 73 2.05 0.30 -12.56
C GLY A 73 0.81 -0.38 -11.95
N ARG A 74 0.81 -1.69 -11.92
CA ARG A 74 -0.30 -2.53 -11.42
C ARG A 74 -0.33 -2.69 -9.90
N SER A 75 0.61 -2.10 -9.16
CA SER A 75 0.81 -2.39 -7.74
C SER A 75 -0.43 -2.13 -6.89
N GLU A 76 -1.17 -1.04 -7.11
CA GLU A 76 -2.39 -0.75 -6.35
C GLU A 76 -3.48 -1.81 -6.61
N TYR A 77 -3.73 -2.17 -7.86
CA TYR A 77 -4.69 -3.22 -8.21
C TYR A 77 -4.27 -4.60 -7.67
N CYS A 78 -2.97 -4.91 -7.73
CA CYS A 78 -2.42 -6.14 -7.17
C CYS A 78 -2.65 -6.21 -5.64
N HIS A 79 -2.34 -5.13 -4.91
CA HIS A 79 -2.62 -5.08 -3.47
C HIS A 79 -4.12 -5.19 -3.18
N GLY A 80 -4.97 -4.53 -3.98
CA GLY A 80 -6.42 -4.62 -3.83
C GLY A 80 -6.94 -6.05 -3.94
N VAL A 81 -6.49 -6.78 -4.95
CA VAL A 81 -6.83 -8.21 -5.14
C VAL A 81 -6.24 -9.07 -4.02
N VAL A 82 -4.95 -8.92 -3.73
CA VAL A 82 -4.27 -9.79 -2.77
C VAL A 82 -4.79 -9.60 -1.35
N LEU A 83 -4.93 -8.38 -0.89
CA LEU A 83 -5.36 -8.09 0.48
C LEU A 83 -6.81 -8.52 0.74
N ASN A 84 -7.71 -8.35 -0.24
CA ASN A 84 -9.12 -8.63 -0.07
C ASN A 84 -9.54 -10.02 -0.56
N ASP A 85 -9.14 -10.40 -1.78
CA ASP A 85 -9.68 -11.61 -2.43
C ASP A 85 -8.83 -12.85 -2.16
N VAL A 86 -7.50 -12.70 -2.00
CA VAL A 86 -6.57 -13.83 -1.79
C VAL A 86 -6.34 -14.08 -0.30
N LEU A 87 -5.88 -13.06 0.44
CA LEU A 87 -5.57 -13.19 1.87
C LEU A 87 -6.78 -12.93 2.77
N GLY A 88 -7.78 -12.21 2.29
CA GLY A 88 -8.99 -11.89 3.05
C GLY A 88 -8.72 -11.11 4.34
N TRP A 89 -7.69 -10.27 4.35
CA TRP A 89 -7.33 -9.52 5.55
C TRP A 89 -8.34 -8.41 5.82
N LYS A 90 -8.71 -8.27 7.10
CA LYS A 90 -9.55 -7.16 7.52
C LYS A 90 -8.76 -5.86 7.43
N ARG A 91 -9.43 -4.79 7.00
CA ARG A 91 -8.80 -3.48 6.74
C ARG A 91 -8.10 -2.88 7.97
N ASP A 92 -8.51 -3.22 9.17
CA ASP A 92 -7.92 -2.77 10.44
C ASP A 92 -6.67 -3.56 10.88
N GLN A 93 -6.23 -4.55 10.11
CA GLN A 93 -5.06 -5.37 10.41
C GLN A 93 -3.74 -4.79 9.88
N TYR A 94 -3.78 -3.77 9.03
CA TYR A 94 -2.60 -3.15 8.43
C TYR A 94 -2.78 -1.65 8.23
N ILE A 95 -1.67 -0.95 8.04
CA ILE A 95 -1.63 0.48 7.69
C ILE A 95 -1.27 0.60 6.23
N LEU A 96 -2.13 1.22 5.43
CA LEU A 96 -2.00 1.35 3.99
C LEU A 96 -1.60 2.76 3.60
N MET A 97 -0.51 2.87 2.88
CA MET A 97 -0.04 4.11 2.28
C MET A 97 -0.03 4.01 0.76
N THR A 98 -0.54 5.04 0.10
CA THR A 98 -0.27 5.24 -1.32
C THR A 98 0.16 6.68 -1.61
N LYS A 99 0.51 6.94 -2.85
CA LYS A 99 1.01 8.24 -3.31
C LYS A 99 0.41 8.61 -4.66
N GLY A 100 0.18 9.90 -4.85
CA GLY A 100 -0.15 10.48 -6.13
C GLY A 100 0.44 11.87 -6.28
N ALA A 101 0.48 12.37 -7.50
CA ALA A 101 0.81 13.75 -7.82
C ALA A 101 -0.05 14.21 -8.99
N THR A 102 -0.58 15.40 -8.89
CA THR A 102 -1.40 16.03 -9.94
C THR A 102 -1.16 17.55 -9.89
N ASP A 103 -1.68 18.23 -10.86
CA ASP A 103 -1.54 19.69 -11.02
C ASP A 103 -2.66 20.52 -10.38
N SER A 104 -3.72 19.87 -9.86
CA SER A 104 -4.85 20.59 -9.26
C SER A 104 -5.53 19.81 -8.14
N ALA A 105 -6.27 20.53 -7.28
CA ALA A 105 -7.03 19.96 -6.19
C ALA A 105 -8.14 19.01 -6.67
N ASP A 106 -8.79 19.30 -7.76
CA ASP A 106 -9.84 18.43 -8.30
C ASP A 106 -9.25 17.17 -8.96
N ALA A 107 -8.10 17.28 -9.58
CA ALA A 107 -7.39 16.14 -10.14
C ALA A 107 -6.90 15.19 -9.03
N ILE A 108 -6.42 15.71 -7.89
CA ILE A 108 -6.01 14.83 -6.78
C ILE A 108 -7.20 14.12 -6.12
N ARG A 109 -8.36 14.78 -6.01
CA ARG A 109 -9.58 14.12 -5.49
C ARG A 109 -9.99 12.94 -6.37
N ARG A 110 -10.09 13.15 -7.69
CA ARG A 110 -10.38 12.05 -8.63
C ARG A 110 -9.34 10.94 -8.55
N ARG A 111 -8.05 11.30 -8.42
CA ARG A 111 -6.97 10.33 -8.26
C ARG A 111 -7.14 9.47 -7.00
N VAL A 112 -7.51 10.07 -5.87
CA VAL A 112 -7.76 9.33 -4.63
C VAL A 112 -8.95 8.37 -4.80
N GLU A 113 -10.02 8.79 -5.47
CA GLU A 113 -11.16 7.92 -5.77
C GLU A 113 -10.76 6.72 -6.63
N GLU A 114 -9.99 6.93 -7.70
CA GLU A 114 -9.43 5.86 -8.53
C GLU A 114 -8.56 4.88 -7.71
N GLN A 115 -7.73 5.40 -6.80
CA GLN A 115 -6.86 4.60 -5.95
C GLN A 115 -7.64 3.79 -4.90
N LEU A 116 -8.70 4.34 -4.33
CA LEU A 116 -9.61 3.59 -3.44
C LEU A 116 -10.26 2.41 -4.16
N ILE A 117 -10.68 2.61 -5.42
CA ILE A 117 -11.22 1.54 -6.26
C ILE A 117 -10.15 0.47 -6.54
N ALA A 118 -8.95 0.88 -6.98
CA ALA A 118 -7.85 -0.02 -7.28
C ALA A 118 -7.43 -0.87 -6.06
N LEU A 119 -7.35 -0.24 -4.89
CA LEU A 119 -6.98 -0.87 -3.63
C LEU A 119 -8.14 -1.64 -2.96
N LYS A 120 -9.35 -1.58 -3.53
CA LYS A 120 -10.58 -2.20 -2.97
C LYS A 120 -10.80 -1.85 -1.50
N THR A 121 -10.70 -0.56 -1.16
CA THR A 121 -10.81 -0.08 0.22
C THR A 121 -11.61 1.21 0.30
N ASP A 122 -12.20 1.48 1.45
CA ASP A 122 -12.96 2.70 1.74
C ASP A 122 -12.07 3.84 2.30
N HIS A 123 -10.85 3.53 2.70
CA HIS A 123 -9.92 4.54 3.21
C HIS A 123 -8.44 4.18 3.00
N ILE A 124 -7.61 5.21 2.99
CA ILE A 124 -6.14 5.16 2.98
C ILE A 124 -5.66 5.79 4.29
N ASP A 125 -4.76 5.11 5.03
CA ASP A 125 -4.26 5.63 6.31
C ASP A 125 -3.28 6.77 6.12
N LEU A 126 -2.41 6.67 5.13
CA LEU A 126 -1.36 7.65 4.84
C LEU A 126 -1.33 7.95 3.34
N TYR A 127 -1.28 9.22 3.00
CA TYR A 127 -1.19 9.65 1.61
C TYR A 127 0.04 10.51 1.38
N GLY A 128 0.89 10.11 0.44
CA GLY A 128 2.10 10.82 0.08
C GLY A 128 1.98 11.62 -1.22
N TRP A 129 2.64 12.76 -1.29
CA TRP A 129 2.87 13.43 -2.57
C TRP A 129 4.03 12.73 -3.30
N HIS A 130 3.78 12.27 -4.54
CA HIS A 130 4.74 11.46 -5.28
C HIS A 130 5.72 12.33 -6.07
N GLY A 131 6.89 12.53 -5.51
CA GLY A 131 7.96 13.31 -6.11
C GLY A 131 7.79 14.82 -5.91
N ILE A 132 8.47 15.36 -4.90
CA ILE A 132 8.57 16.80 -4.68
C ILE A 132 9.85 17.29 -5.39
N ASN A 133 9.66 17.97 -6.51
CA ASN A 133 10.74 18.58 -7.25
C ASN A 133 10.74 20.08 -6.97
N ASN A 134 11.43 20.50 -5.92
CA ASN A 134 11.71 21.91 -5.70
C ASN A 134 12.82 22.34 -6.67
N ARG A 135 12.46 23.16 -7.62
CA ARG A 135 13.41 24.00 -8.36
C ARG A 135 13.30 25.43 -7.88
#